data_aa456a88a26bb68b21d6c03e27f6d167
#
_entry.id   aa456a88a26bb68b21d6c03e27f6d167
#
_cell.length_a   1.000
_cell.length_b   1.000
_cell.length_c   1.000
_cell.angle_alpha   90.00
_cell.angle_beta   90.00
_cell.angle_gamma   90.00
#
_symmetry.space_group_name_H-M   'P 1'
#
loop_
_entity.id
_entity.type
_entity.pdbx_description
1 polymer ?
#
loop_
_entity_poly.entity_id
_entity_poly.type
_entity_poly.pdbx_seq_one_letter_code
_entity_poly.pdbx_strand_id
1 'polypeptide(L)'
;MQVGEYRFAAVGNMALIDSPLHAVHVRRRFTPEERRRYMNNCVVAARRGRVLISPFISEYEKQVRDVVLQEGFPVIQLTNECLSQFYKPSGELFHACSQGQLLLLSPNDSPVPFSTRITREQCNQLNMIAEAIAGEE
;
A
#
# COMPACT_ATOMS: atom_id res chain seq x y z
N MET A 1 0.62 -1.86 -15.95
CA MET A 1 -0.74 -2.08 -15.40
C MET A 1 -1.49 -0.77 -15.36
N GLN A 2 -2.72 -0.75 -15.79
CA GLN A 2 -3.53 0.46 -15.79
C GLN A 2 -4.73 0.29 -14.86
N VAL A 3 -4.97 1.30 -14.00
CA VAL A 3 -6.10 1.33 -13.08
C VAL A 3 -6.78 2.68 -13.26
N GLY A 4 -7.97 2.68 -13.88
CA GLY A 4 -8.62 3.93 -14.26
C GLY A 4 -7.74 4.75 -15.17
N GLU A 5 -7.46 5.99 -14.80
CA GLU A 5 -6.57 6.89 -15.55
C GLU A 5 -5.10 6.74 -15.20
N TYR A 6 -4.77 5.94 -14.16
CA TYR A 6 -3.41 5.78 -13.68
C TYR A 6 -2.71 4.61 -14.34
N ARG A 7 -1.44 4.80 -14.66
CA ARG A 7 -0.57 3.74 -15.19
C ARG A 7 0.55 3.45 -14.20
N PHE A 8 0.76 2.15 -13.91
CA PHE A 8 1.73 1.71 -12.92
C PHE A 8 2.67 0.65 -13.47
N ALA A 9 3.92 0.66 -12.99
CA ALA A 9 4.72 -0.53 -12.93
C ALA A 9 4.20 -1.37 -11.76
N ALA A 10 4.12 -2.69 -11.92
CA ALA A 10 3.49 -3.56 -10.93
C ALA A 10 4.35 -4.79 -10.65
N VAL A 11 4.44 -5.17 -9.37
CA VAL A 11 5.09 -6.40 -8.92
C VAL A 11 4.18 -7.08 -7.92
N GLY A 12 3.89 -8.35 -8.14
CA GLY A 12 3.10 -9.15 -7.21
C GLY A 12 1.76 -9.61 -7.78
N ASN A 13 0.76 -9.75 -6.92
CA ASN A 13 -0.54 -10.28 -7.28
C ASN A 13 -1.46 -9.20 -7.83
N MET A 14 -1.51 -9.08 -9.15
CA MET A 14 -2.29 -8.04 -9.84
C MET A 14 -3.80 -8.20 -9.67
N ALA A 15 -4.27 -9.40 -9.35
CA ALA A 15 -5.70 -9.64 -9.14
C ALA A 15 -6.25 -8.92 -7.92
N LEU A 16 -5.39 -8.50 -6.99
CA LEU A 16 -5.82 -7.77 -5.80
C LEU A 16 -6.53 -6.46 -6.13
N ILE A 17 -6.21 -5.84 -7.27
CA ILE A 17 -6.81 -4.56 -7.65
C ILE A 17 -8.31 -4.67 -7.92
N ASP A 18 -8.80 -5.85 -8.21
CA ASP A 18 -10.21 -6.08 -8.49
C ASP A 18 -11.06 -6.30 -7.22
N SER A 19 -10.40 -6.35 -6.05
CA SER A 19 -11.09 -6.50 -4.77
C SER A 19 -11.68 -5.18 -4.31
N PRO A 20 -12.67 -5.19 -3.39
CA PRO A 20 -13.04 -3.98 -2.68
C PRO A 20 -11.82 -3.45 -1.92
N LEU A 21 -11.57 -2.14 -1.98
CA LEU A 21 -10.35 -1.54 -1.44
C LEU A 21 -10.69 -0.63 -0.26
N HIS A 22 -9.73 -0.49 0.65
CA HIS A 22 -9.80 0.43 1.78
C HIS A 22 -8.48 1.18 1.90
N ALA A 23 -8.51 2.51 1.72
CA ALA A 23 -7.32 3.33 1.80
C ALA A 23 -6.89 3.53 3.25
N VAL A 24 -5.58 3.37 3.51
CA VAL A 24 -4.98 3.59 4.82
C VAL A 24 -4.16 4.87 4.76
N HIS A 25 -4.60 5.89 5.48
CA HIS A 25 -3.90 7.17 5.54
C HIS A 25 -4.13 7.83 6.89
N VAL A 26 -3.08 7.95 7.70
CA VAL A 26 -3.12 8.62 8.99
C VAL A 26 -2.70 10.08 8.77
N ARG A 27 -3.69 10.99 8.77
CA ARG A 27 -3.48 12.40 8.41
C ARG A 27 -3.04 13.27 9.58
N ARG A 28 -3.19 12.79 10.80
CA ARG A 28 -2.88 13.55 12.01
C ARG A 28 -2.33 12.63 13.10
N ARG A 29 -1.76 13.24 14.13
CA ARG A 29 -1.28 12.48 15.26
C ARG A 29 -2.48 11.95 16.07
N PHE A 30 -2.53 10.65 16.25
CA PHE A 30 -3.58 9.99 17.02
C PHE A 30 -3.16 9.82 18.48
N THR A 31 -4.16 9.90 19.37
CA THR A 31 -4.00 9.41 20.74
C THR A 31 -3.88 7.88 20.72
N PRO A 32 -3.35 7.24 21.80
CA PRO A 32 -3.29 5.77 21.84
C PRO A 32 -4.65 5.09 21.64
N GLU A 33 -5.73 5.70 22.14
CA GLU A 33 -7.08 5.17 21.95
C GLU A 33 -7.52 5.27 20.48
N GLU A 34 -7.26 6.42 19.85
CA GLU A 34 -7.55 6.60 18.43
C GLU A 34 -6.77 5.62 17.55
N ARG A 35 -5.51 5.34 17.90
CA ARG A 35 -4.68 4.35 17.19
C ARG A 35 -5.30 2.97 17.24
N ARG A 36 -5.74 2.54 18.43
CA ARG A 36 -6.36 1.22 18.58
C ARG A 36 -7.63 1.12 17.76
N ARG A 37 -8.45 2.15 17.79
CA ARG A 37 -9.70 2.19 17.03
C ARG A 37 -9.43 2.12 15.54
N TYR A 38 -8.48 2.89 15.07
CA TYR A 38 -8.10 2.89 13.66
C TYR A 38 -7.55 1.53 13.23
N MET A 39 -6.66 0.94 14.02
CA MET A 39 -6.13 -0.39 13.76
C MET A 39 -7.25 -1.43 13.67
N ASN A 40 -8.17 -1.40 14.63
CA ASN A 40 -9.31 -2.33 14.63
C ASN A 40 -10.18 -2.16 13.38
N ASN A 41 -10.42 -0.92 12.97
CA ASN A 41 -11.21 -0.65 11.76
C ASN A 41 -10.54 -1.22 10.51
N CYS A 42 -9.23 -1.10 10.40
CA CYS A 42 -8.47 -1.66 9.27
C CYS A 42 -8.50 -3.19 9.27
N VAL A 43 -8.31 -3.81 10.44
CA VAL A 43 -8.35 -5.27 10.57
C VAL A 43 -9.75 -5.80 10.24
N VAL A 44 -10.79 -5.13 10.72
CA VAL A 44 -12.18 -5.52 10.41
C VAL A 44 -12.45 -5.40 8.91
N ALA A 45 -11.97 -4.32 8.26
CA ALA A 45 -12.12 -4.14 6.83
C ALA A 45 -11.47 -5.31 6.06
N ALA A 46 -10.24 -5.69 6.47
CA ALA A 46 -9.53 -6.81 5.86
C ALA A 46 -10.28 -8.14 6.06
N ARG A 47 -10.81 -8.38 7.25
CA ARG A 47 -11.59 -9.59 7.55
C ARG A 47 -12.89 -9.66 6.75
N ARG A 48 -13.41 -8.51 6.32
CA ARG A 48 -14.60 -8.43 5.47
C ARG A 48 -14.29 -8.52 3.98
N GLY A 49 -13.05 -8.83 3.62
CA GLY A 49 -12.64 -9.02 2.23
C GLY A 49 -12.17 -7.77 1.51
N ARG A 50 -12.01 -6.66 2.22
CA ARG A 50 -11.43 -5.45 1.62
C ARG A 50 -9.91 -5.54 1.65
N VAL A 51 -9.26 -5.09 0.58
CA VAL A 51 -7.80 -5.06 0.50
C VAL A 51 -7.33 -3.65 0.86
N LEU A 52 -6.42 -3.56 1.83
CA LEU A 52 -5.86 -2.26 2.23
C LEU A 52 -4.92 -1.76 1.14
N ILE A 53 -5.02 -0.47 0.81
CA ILE A 53 -4.17 0.19 -0.18
C ILE A 53 -3.58 1.46 0.42
N SER A 54 -2.26 1.63 0.32
CA SER A 54 -1.57 2.79 0.88
C SER A 54 -0.09 2.78 0.45
N PRO A 55 0.60 3.92 0.47
CA PRO A 55 2.06 3.92 0.44
C PRO A 55 2.70 3.45 1.76
N PHE A 56 1.94 3.34 2.85
CA PHE A 56 2.40 2.87 4.17
C PHE A 56 3.72 3.55 4.59
N ILE A 57 3.70 4.88 4.66
CA ILE A 57 4.92 5.67 4.85
C ILE A 57 5.26 5.85 6.33
N SER A 58 4.27 6.18 7.18
CA SER A 58 4.52 6.38 8.60
C SER A 58 4.72 5.05 9.31
N GLU A 59 5.42 5.09 10.45
CA GLU A 59 5.65 3.89 11.26
C GLU A 59 4.33 3.22 11.68
N TYR A 60 3.33 4.03 12.00
CA TYR A 60 2.03 3.49 12.39
C TYR A 60 1.31 2.82 11.23
N GLU A 61 1.35 3.44 10.03
CA GLU A 61 0.76 2.83 8.84
C GLU A 61 1.46 1.51 8.50
N LYS A 62 2.77 1.43 8.68
CA LYS A 62 3.51 0.19 8.50
C LYS A 62 3.10 -0.88 9.51
N GLN A 63 2.80 -0.50 10.74
CA GLN A 63 2.29 -1.42 11.75
C GLN A 63 0.93 -2.00 11.34
N VAL A 64 0.05 -1.16 10.81
CA VAL A 64 -1.26 -1.61 10.30
C VAL A 64 -1.06 -2.64 9.19
N ARG A 65 -0.19 -2.34 8.23
CA ARG A 65 0.15 -3.27 7.15
C ARG A 65 0.64 -4.61 7.70
N ASP A 66 1.59 -4.56 8.62
CA ASP A 66 2.24 -5.77 9.12
C ASP A 66 1.26 -6.65 9.92
N VAL A 67 0.39 -6.05 10.71
CA VAL A 67 -0.66 -6.79 11.43
C VAL A 67 -1.59 -7.51 10.46
N VAL A 68 -2.04 -6.82 9.42
CA VAL A 68 -2.95 -7.39 8.43
C VAL A 68 -2.26 -8.53 7.65
N LEU A 69 -1.01 -8.34 7.26
CA LEU A 69 -0.24 -9.39 6.58
C LEU A 69 -0.04 -10.62 7.47
N GLN A 70 0.24 -10.43 8.77
CA GLN A 70 0.42 -11.52 9.71
C GLN A 70 -0.87 -12.34 9.89
N GLU A 71 -2.02 -11.72 9.76
CA GLU A 71 -3.30 -12.43 9.79
C GLU A 71 -3.62 -13.14 8.47
N GLY A 72 -2.75 -13.04 7.47
CA GLY A 72 -2.94 -13.71 6.19
C GLY A 72 -3.71 -12.93 5.15
N PHE A 73 -3.98 -11.64 5.39
CA PHE A 73 -4.72 -10.81 4.45
C PHE A 73 -3.77 -10.03 3.53
N PRO A 74 -4.20 -9.78 2.27
CA PRO A 74 -3.35 -9.09 1.31
C PRO A 74 -3.40 -7.57 1.47
N VAL A 75 -2.38 -6.90 0.91
CA VAL A 75 -2.34 -5.45 0.80
C VAL A 75 -1.83 -5.03 -0.57
N ILE A 76 -2.18 -3.80 -0.97
CA ILE A 76 -1.62 -3.12 -2.14
C ILE A 76 -0.79 -1.95 -1.62
N GLN A 77 0.49 -1.93 -1.94
CA GLN A 77 1.38 -0.86 -1.52
C GLN A 77 1.82 -0.01 -2.70
N LEU A 78 1.65 1.30 -2.58
CA LEU A 78 2.15 2.26 -3.56
C LEU A 78 3.57 2.67 -3.17
N THR A 79 4.42 2.86 -4.17
CA THR A 79 5.82 3.27 -3.95
C THR A 79 6.25 4.22 -5.05
N ASN A 80 7.27 5.04 -4.77
CA ASN A 80 7.92 5.87 -5.77
C ASN A 80 9.19 5.20 -6.34
N GLU A 81 9.48 3.97 -5.92
CA GLU A 81 10.64 3.23 -6.42
C GLU A 81 10.41 2.76 -7.86
N CYS A 82 11.51 2.63 -8.60
CA CYS A 82 11.47 2.04 -9.93
C CYS A 82 11.33 0.53 -9.82
N LEU A 83 10.20 -0.02 -10.27
CA LEU A 83 9.94 -1.45 -10.25
C LEU A 83 10.32 -2.05 -11.60
N SER A 84 11.56 -2.55 -11.73
CA SER A 84 12.02 -3.26 -12.91
C SER A 84 11.58 -4.73 -12.86
N GLN A 85 11.74 -5.44 -13.99
CA GLN A 85 11.43 -6.87 -14.05
C GLN A 85 12.29 -7.70 -13.09
N PHE A 86 13.41 -7.16 -12.62
CA PHE A 86 14.31 -7.83 -11.66
C PHE A 86 14.09 -7.36 -10.23
N TYR A 87 13.14 -6.46 -10.02
CA TYR A 87 12.87 -5.95 -8.68
C TYR A 87 12.34 -7.07 -7.78
N LYS A 88 12.91 -7.16 -6.57
CA LYS A 88 12.45 -8.08 -5.54
C LYS A 88 12.27 -7.29 -4.24
N PRO A 89 11.08 -7.34 -3.63
CA PRO A 89 10.92 -6.78 -2.29
C PRO A 89 11.81 -7.52 -1.31
N SER A 90 12.15 -6.89 -0.20
CA SER A 90 13.00 -7.49 0.84
C SER A 90 12.18 -7.79 2.10
N GLY A 91 12.73 -8.70 2.94
CA GLY A 91 12.16 -9.01 4.25
C GLY A 91 10.73 -9.56 4.19
N GLU A 92 9.88 -9.03 5.06
CA GLU A 92 8.49 -9.49 5.17
C GLU A 92 7.68 -9.22 3.90
N LEU A 93 8.01 -8.16 3.16
CA LEU A 93 7.33 -7.88 1.91
C LEU A 93 7.66 -8.92 0.85
N PHE A 94 8.89 -9.44 0.83
CA PHE A 94 9.25 -10.52 -0.06
C PHE A 94 8.40 -11.76 0.23
N HIS A 95 8.27 -12.11 1.51
CA HIS A 95 7.46 -13.25 1.92
C HIS A 95 6.00 -13.07 1.53
N ALA A 96 5.43 -11.90 1.81
CA ALA A 96 4.05 -11.57 1.45
C ALA A 96 3.84 -11.66 -0.07
N CYS A 97 4.80 -11.16 -0.86
CA CYS A 97 4.76 -11.22 -2.31
C CYS A 97 4.75 -12.67 -2.80
N SER A 98 5.60 -13.52 -2.23
CA SER A 98 5.68 -14.94 -2.60
C SER A 98 4.40 -15.72 -2.26
N GLN A 99 3.65 -15.26 -1.25
CA GLN A 99 2.38 -15.86 -0.84
C GLN A 99 1.16 -15.28 -1.57
N GLY A 100 1.37 -14.38 -2.52
CA GLY A 100 0.26 -13.74 -3.25
C GLY A 100 -0.49 -12.69 -2.43
N GLN A 101 0.09 -12.21 -1.32
CA GLN A 101 -0.53 -11.26 -0.41
C GLN A 101 -0.12 -9.81 -0.67
N LEU A 102 0.67 -9.56 -1.70
CA LEU A 102 1.19 -8.22 -1.96
C LEU A 102 1.09 -7.88 -3.44
N LEU A 103 0.64 -6.65 -3.71
CA LEU A 103 0.79 -5.99 -5.01
C LEU A 103 1.50 -4.67 -4.77
N LEU A 104 2.68 -4.48 -5.37
CA LEU A 104 3.39 -3.21 -5.39
C LEU A 104 3.05 -2.47 -6.67
N LEU A 105 2.69 -1.20 -6.55
CA LEU A 105 2.39 -0.31 -7.67
C LEU A 105 3.26 0.92 -7.60
N SER A 106 3.92 1.26 -8.70
CA SER A 106 4.68 2.50 -8.82
C SER A 106 4.19 3.31 -10.01
N PRO A 107 3.75 4.57 -9.81
CA PRO A 107 3.35 5.44 -10.92
C PRO A 107 4.53 5.97 -11.72
N ASN A 108 5.76 5.66 -11.31
CA ASN A 108 6.97 6.18 -11.92
C ASN A 108 7.48 5.23 -13.00
N ASP A 109 7.26 5.57 -14.26
CA ASP A 109 7.72 4.80 -15.42
C ASP A 109 9.20 5.05 -15.75
N SER A 110 9.79 6.10 -15.17
CA SER A 110 11.19 6.46 -15.42
C SER A 110 12.11 5.77 -14.43
N PRO A 111 13.31 5.32 -14.85
CA PRO A 111 14.27 4.75 -13.93
C PRO A 111 14.77 5.81 -12.95
N VAL A 112 14.28 5.74 -11.71
CA VAL A 112 14.73 6.60 -10.62
C VAL A 112 15.59 5.76 -9.69
N PRO A 113 16.80 6.22 -9.29
CA PRO A 113 17.64 5.46 -8.38
C PRO A 113 16.91 5.13 -7.07
N PHE A 114 17.11 3.91 -6.57
CA PHE A 114 16.52 3.46 -5.30
C PHE A 114 16.93 4.33 -4.12
N SER A 115 18.06 5.01 -4.23
CA SER A 115 18.56 5.89 -3.18
C SER A 115 17.80 7.21 -3.09
N THR A 116 16.90 7.49 -4.01
CA THR A 116 16.13 8.72 -4.01
C THR A 116 15.13 8.74 -2.86
N ARG A 117 15.34 9.67 -1.93
CA ARG A 117 14.45 9.81 -0.78
C ARG A 117 13.08 10.32 -1.21
N ILE A 118 12.02 9.72 -0.67
CA ILE A 118 10.67 10.18 -0.96
C ILE A 118 10.44 11.57 -0.34
N THR A 119 9.89 12.48 -1.13
CA THR A 119 9.56 13.83 -0.67
C THR A 119 8.16 13.86 -0.09
N ARG A 120 7.84 14.91 0.69
CA ARG A 120 6.50 15.12 1.23
C ARG A 120 5.47 15.22 0.09
N GLU A 121 5.83 15.91 -1.00
CA GLU A 121 4.95 16.04 -2.16
C GLU A 121 4.64 14.68 -2.78
N GLN A 122 5.64 13.82 -2.92
CA GLN A 122 5.46 12.47 -3.43
C GLN A 122 4.59 11.63 -2.48
N CYS A 123 4.79 11.77 -1.16
CA CYS A 123 3.95 11.09 -0.18
C CYS A 123 2.48 11.49 -0.33
N ASN A 124 2.22 12.79 -0.46
CA ASN A 124 0.86 13.29 -0.63
C ASN A 124 0.25 12.79 -1.92
N GLN A 125 1.01 12.77 -3.00
CA GLN A 125 0.55 12.27 -4.30
C GLN A 125 0.18 10.80 -4.23
N LEU A 126 1.02 9.97 -3.62
CA LEU A 126 0.75 8.54 -3.48
C LEU A 126 -0.50 8.28 -2.62
N ASN A 127 -0.68 9.05 -1.54
CA ASN A 127 -1.88 8.93 -0.72
C ASN A 127 -3.13 9.35 -1.48
N MET A 128 -3.06 10.42 -2.28
CA MET A 128 -4.19 10.84 -3.13
C MET A 128 -4.56 9.76 -4.14
N ILE A 129 -3.57 9.14 -4.76
CA ILE A 129 -3.80 8.06 -5.72
C ILE A 129 -4.47 6.87 -5.04
N ALA A 130 -3.98 6.48 -3.86
CA ALA A 130 -4.56 5.36 -3.11
C ALA A 130 -6.04 5.63 -2.77
N GLU A 131 -6.35 6.82 -2.28
CA GLU A 131 -7.72 7.21 -1.94
C GLU A 131 -8.62 7.25 -3.16
N ALA A 132 -8.12 7.78 -4.28
CA ALA A 132 -8.87 7.84 -5.53
C ALA A 132 -9.19 6.44 -6.05
N ILE A 133 -8.22 5.55 -6.05
CA ILE A 133 -8.42 4.16 -6.50
C ILE A 133 -9.40 3.43 -5.60
N ALA A 134 -9.33 3.66 -4.29
CA ALA A 134 -10.24 3.05 -3.33
C ALA A 134 -11.65 3.65 -3.36
N GLY A 135 -11.82 4.82 -3.98
CA GLY A 135 -13.09 5.54 -3.98
C GLY A 135 -13.41 6.19 -2.65
N GLU A 136 -12.40 6.50 -1.86
CA GLU A 136 -12.55 7.04 -0.49
C GLU A 136 -11.93 8.44 -0.39
N GLU A 137 -12.30 9.32 -1.24
CA GLU A 137 -11.79 10.70 -1.24
C GLU A 137 -12.29 11.55 -0.07
#